data_522a676bcd0547710472f2a2d965551f
#
_entry.id   522a676bcd0547710472f2a2d965551f
#
_cell.length_a   1.000
_cell.length_b   1.000
_cell.length_c   1.000
_cell.angle_alpha   90.00
_cell.angle_beta   90.00
_cell.angle_gamma   90.00
#
_symmetry.space_group_name_H-M   'P 1'
#
loop_
_entity.id
_entity.type
_entity.pdbx_description
1 polymer ?
#
loop_
_entity_poly.entity_id
_entity_poly.type
_entity_poly.pdbx_seq_one_letter_code
_entity_poly.pdbx_strand_id
1 'polypeptide(L)'
;MSRRKKSHQSHGSANRPRLWGKHAVSAALDNPQRRILKAWTTREAAAFMQFPKDVPVTMAEAPDLGRLVPSDAPHQGVVIEVEPLDEVWLDGLLTDAPDRSLLLVLNQVTDPHNVGAILRSAAAFGALGIVTQDRHAPPESGVIAKAASGALERVPWARVVNLARALDEIAEAGFWRIGLAGDAETDLKDALGPQRVALVLGAEGEGMRHNTRQHCDALAKLPISDAIESLNVSNTAAVAMYAAATA
;
A
#
# COMPACT_ATOMS: atom_id res chain seq x y z
N MET A 1 22.66 6.57 -27.67
CA MET A 1 21.37 6.85 -27.02
C MET A 1 21.64 7.38 -25.64
N SER A 2 21.35 8.65 -25.41
CA SER A 2 21.79 9.41 -24.23
C SER A 2 20.90 9.09 -23.02
N ARG A 3 21.49 8.50 -21.96
CA ARG A 3 20.84 8.35 -20.64
C ARG A 3 20.64 9.73 -20.02
N ARG A 4 19.43 10.25 -20.07
CA ARG A 4 19.02 11.43 -19.31
C ARG A 4 19.08 11.10 -17.83
N LYS A 5 20.13 11.52 -17.13
CA LYS A 5 20.15 11.62 -15.67
C LYS A 5 19.06 12.63 -15.25
N LYS A 6 17.92 12.13 -14.78
CA LYS A 6 16.94 12.97 -14.09
C LYS A 6 17.45 13.23 -12.67
N SER A 7 17.56 14.50 -12.35
CA SER A 7 17.93 15.04 -11.05
C SER A 7 16.99 14.55 -9.96
N HIS A 8 17.55 14.02 -8.86
CA HIS A 8 16.85 13.89 -7.59
C HIS A 8 16.30 15.26 -7.20
N GLN A 9 15.01 15.45 -7.27
CA GLN A 9 14.35 16.53 -6.55
C GLN A 9 14.35 16.10 -5.09
N SER A 10 15.19 16.76 -4.28
CA SER A 10 15.14 16.70 -2.83
C SER A 10 13.74 17.12 -2.38
N HIS A 11 12.94 16.17 -1.89
CA HIS A 11 11.71 16.46 -1.19
C HIS A 11 12.08 17.36 -0.01
N GLY A 12 11.61 18.58 -0.04
CA GLY A 12 11.89 19.59 0.99
C GLY A 12 11.50 19.05 2.37
N SER A 13 12.13 19.57 3.42
CA SER A 13 12.08 19.16 4.84
C SER A 13 10.69 19.05 5.49
N ALA A 14 9.60 19.15 4.72
CA ALA A 14 8.23 19.23 5.21
C ALA A 14 7.52 17.87 5.44
N ASN A 15 8.04 16.76 4.97
CA ASN A 15 7.36 15.47 5.14
C ASN A 15 8.33 14.33 5.53
N ARG A 16 8.77 14.35 6.78
CA ARG A 16 9.54 13.26 7.38
C ARG A 16 8.58 12.43 8.24
N PRO A 17 8.03 11.32 7.72
CA PRO A 17 7.10 10.53 8.48
C PRO A 17 7.78 9.90 9.69
N ARG A 18 7.04 9.82 10.78
CA ARG A 18 7.43 9.01 11.94
C ARG A 18 6.71 7.69 11.88
N LEU A 19 7.47 6.61 11.95
CA LEU A 19 6.96 5.25 12.00
C LEU A 19 7.05 4.74 13.44
N TRP A 20 6.09 3.94 13.87
CA TRP A 20 6.04 3.41 15.22
C TRP A 20 5.50 1.98 15.30
N GLY A 21 5.83 1.32 16.39
CA GLY A 21 5.44 -0.05 16.67
C GLY A 21 6.43 -1.08 16.13
N LYS A 22 6.60 -2.16 16.88
CA LYS A 22 7.69 -3.13 16.68
C LYS A 22 7.79 -3.66 15.25
N HIS A 23 6.70 -4.13 14.66
CA HIS A 23 6.74 -4.72 13.32
C HIS A 23 7.05 -3.70 12.21
N ALA A 24 6.44 -2.50 12.26
CA ALA A 24 6.70 -1.47 11.28
C ALA A 24 8.15 -0.98 11.34
N VAL A 25 8.66 -0.76 12.56
CA VAL A 25 10.03 -0.29 12.78
C VAL A 25 11.05 -1.39 12.42
N SER A 26 10.82 -2.65 12.82
CA SER A 26 11.74 -3.73 12.42
C SER A 26 11.81 -3.87 10.91
N ALA A 27 10.68 -3.83 10.21
CA ALA A 27 10.68 -3.92 8.75
C ALA A 27 11.44 -2.74 8.10
N ALA A 28 11.30 -1.53 8.65
CA ALA A 28 12.04 -0.36 8.16
C ALA A 28 13.55 -0.47 8.44
N LEU A 29 13.95 -1.04 9.57
CA LEU A 29 15.36 -1.32 9.90
C LEU A 29 15.97 -2.39 8.98
N ASP A 30 15.18 -3.38 8.57
CA ASP A 30 15.58 -4.46 7.66
C ASP A 30 15.60 -4.04 6.18
N ASN A 31 14.98 -2.90 5.82
CA ASN A 31 14.92 -2.43 4.45
C ASN A 31 16.16 -1.57 4.10
N PRO A 32 17.09 -2.03 3.25
CA PRO A 32 18.29 -1.28 2.89
C PRO A 32 17.99 0.01 2.10
N GLN A 33 16.79 0.14 1.54
CA GLN A 33 16.36 1.35 0.83
C GLN A 33 15.75 2.39 1.76
N ARG A 34 15.42 2.01 3.01
CA ARG A 34 14.83 2.94 3.98
C ARG A 34 15.89 3.76 4.69
N ARG A 35 15.87 5.07 4.47
CA ARG A 35 16.73 5.99 5.18
C ARG A 35 16.14 6.40 6.51
N ILE A 36 16.75 5.93 7.60
CA ILE A 36 16.37 6.27 8.96
C ILE A 36 17.19 7.48 9.41
N LEU A 37 16.51 8.53 9.89
CA LEU A 37 17.13 9.79 10.28
C LEU A 37 17.38 9.86 11.78
N LYS A 38 16.46 9.30 12.58
CA LYS A 38 16.52 9.31 14.04
C LYS A 38 15.62 8.24 14.63
N ALA A 39 16.01 7.74 15.79
CA ALA A 39 15.22 6.78 16.56
C ALA A 39 15.04 7.23 18.02
N TRP A 40 13.89 6.90 18.58
CA TRP A 40 13.58 7.02 20.01
C TRP A 40 13.05 5.69 20.47
N THR A 41 13.58 5.18 21.57
CA THR A 41 13.22 3.83 22.03
C THR A 41 13.29 3.74 23.55
N THR A 42 12.45 2.89 24.12
CA THR A 42 12.60 2.49 25.52
C THR A 42 13.74 1.48 25.64
N ARG A 43 14.32 1.35 26.83
CA ARG A 43 15.39 0.37 27.11
C ARG A 43 14.95 -1.05 26.78
N GLU A 44 13.69 -1.37 27.08
CA GLU A 44 13.10 -2.68 26.80
C GLU A 44 12.97 -2.94 25.29
N ALA A 45 12.46 -1.99 24.50
CA ALA A 45 12.32 -2.17 23.07
C ALA A 45 13.68 -2.20 22.35
N ALA A 46 14.65 -1.41 22.79
CA ALA A 46 16.01 -1.42 22.26
C ALA A 46 16.72 -2.78 22.37
N ALA A 47 16.38 -3.58 23.37
CA ALA A 47 16.96 -4.90 23.57
C ALA A 47 16.64 -5.90 22.42
N PHE A 48 15.59 -5.62 21.64
CA PHE A 48 15.11 -6.47 20.53
C PHE A 48 15.33 -5.88 19.15
N MET A 49 16.04 -4.73 19.05
CA MET A 49 16.22 -4.02 17.78
C MET A 49 17.69 -3.69 17.54
N GLN A 50 18.10 -3.81 16.28
CA GLN A 50 19.44 -3.41 15.86
C GLN A 50 19.33 -2.12 15.04
N PHE A 51 19.76 -1.01 15.62
CA PHE A 51 19.83 0.27 14.93
C PHE A 51 21.16 0.42 14.18
N PRO A 52 21.16 0.98 12.95
CA PRO A 52 22.39 1.32 12.26
C PRO A 52 23.28 2.24 13.10
N LYS A 53 24.60 2.10 13.02
CA LYS A 53 25.56 2.84 13.87
C LYS A 53 25.56 4.36 13.64
N ASP A 54 25.16 4.78 12.46
CA ASP A 54 25.08 6.17 12.03
C ASP A 54 23.74 6.84 12.36
N VAL A 55 22.76 6.09 12.86
CA VAL A 55 21.45 6.62 13.27
C VAL A 55 21.50 7.10 14.72
N PRO A 56 21.21 8.38 15.00
CA PRO A 56 21.06 8.88 16.35
C PRO A 56 19.92 8.18 17.09
N VAL A 57 20.23 7.45 18.15
CA VAL A 57 19.23 6.76 19.00
C VAL A 57 19.12 7.47 20.34
N THR A 58 17.91 7.89 20.68
CA THR A 58 17.61 8.53 21.97
C THR A 58 16.82 7.56 22.83
N MET A 59 17.34 7.25 24.01
CA MET A 59 16.60 6.51 25.04
C MET A 59 15.53 7.42 25.64
N ALA A 60 14.29 6.94 25.68
CA ALA A 60 13.14 7.72 26.12
C ALA A 60 12.16 6.85 26.92
N GLU A 61 11.38 7.46 27.77
CA GLU A 61 10.28 6.80 28.48
C GLU A 61 9.01 6.76 27.61
N ALA A 62 8.11 5.80 27.91
CA ALA A 62 6.89 5.64 27.12
C ALA A 62 6.03 6.93 26.99
N PRO A 63 5.86 7.77 28.03
CA PRO A 63 5.12 9.04 27.88
C PRO A 63 5.78 10.02 26.90
N ASP A 64 7.11 10.02 26.79
CA ASP A 64 7.82 10.89 25.84
C ASP A 64 7.65 10.42 24.40
N LEU A 65 7.65 9.11 24.18
CA LEU A 65 7.33 8.52 22.88
C LEU A 65 5.89 8.84 22.44
N GLY A 66 4.94 8.82 23.38
CA GLY A 66 3.55 9.20 23.11
C GLY A 66 3.37 10.61 22.58
N ARG A 67 4.31 11.55 22.88
CA ARG A 67 4.30 12.92 22.35
C ARG A 67 4.81 13.01 20.90
N LEU A 68 5.46 11.97 20.41
CA LEU A 68 6.04 11.93 19.06
C LEU A 68 5.08 11.38 18.01
N VAL A 69 3.99 10.77 18.42
CA VAL A 69 3.01 10.06 17.60
C VAL A 69 1.60 10.60 17.86
N PRO A 70 0.60 10.31 17.04
CA PRO A 70 -0.79 10.66 17.33
C PRO A 70 -1.23 10.15 18.70
N SER A 71 -2.17 10.88 19.33
CA SER A 71 -2.77 10.46 20.60
C SER A 71 -3.23 9.01 20.53
N ASP A 72 -2.95 8.24 21.57
CA ASP A 72 -3.32 6.83 21.71
C ASP A 72 -2.69 5.87 20.67
N ALA A 73 -1.73 6.34 19.85
CA ALA A 73 -1.02 5.46 18.92
C ALA A 73 -0.18 4.41 19.67
N PRO A 74 -0.36 3.11 19.40
CA PRO A 74 0.34 2.04 20.11
C PRO A 74 1.80 1.93 19.62
N HIS A 75 2.68 2.83 20.11
CA HIS A 75 4.09 2.91 19.69
C HIS A 75 4.95 1.73 20.15
N GLN A 76 4.50 0.96 21.14
CA GLN A 76 5.18 -0.26 21.60
C GLN A 76 6.65 -0.04 22.01
N GLY A 77 6.97 1.13 22.53
CA GLY A 77 8.31 1.49 23.01
C GLY A 77 9.29 1.94 21.92
N VAL A 78 8.88 2.16 20.68
CA VAL A 78 9.79 2.60 19.60
C VAL A 78 9.09 3.51 18.60
N VAL A 79 9.81 4.57 18.21
CA VAL A 79 9.45 5.52 17.14
C VAL A 79 10.71 5.83 16.34
N ILE A 80 10.61 5.87 15.02
CA ILE A 80 11.68 6.31 14.12
C ILE A 80 11.20 7.45 13.22
N GLU A 81 12.08 8.36 12.87
CA GLU A 81 11.87 9.35 11.82
C GLU A 81 12.64 8.91 10.58
N VAL A 82 11.97 8.93 9.43
CA VAL A 82 12.51 8.41 8.18
C VAL A 82 12.34 9.39 7.02
N GLU A 83 13.10 9.22 5.95
CA GLU A 83 12.73 9.75 4.64
C GLU A 83 11.66 8.85 4.02
N PRO A 84 10.70 9.40 3.24
CA PRO A 84 9.77 8.57 2.46
C PRO A 84 10.52 7.59 1.57
N LEU A 85 9.90 6.46 1.23
CA LEU A 85 10.45 5.55 0.23
C LEU A 85 10.52 6.25 -1.14
N ASP A 86 11.48 5.82 -1.95
CA ASP A 86 11.59 6.30 -3.32
C ASP A 86 10.32 5.98 -4.13
N GLU A 87 10.00 6.85 -5.08
CA GLU A 87 8.83 6.64 -5.95
C GLU A 87 9.00 5.38 -6.81
N VAL A 88 7.98 4.53 -6.78
CA VAL A 88 7.85 3.38 -7.69
C VAL A 88 7.10 3.82 -8.93
N TRP A 89 7.72 3.68 -10.09
CA TRP A 89 7.11 3.98 -11.39
C TRP A 89 6.30 2.78 -11.90
N LEU A 90 5.12 3.07 -12.44
CA LEU A 90 4.20 2.03 -12.93
C LEU A 90 4.84 1.17 -14.03
N ASP A 91 5.52 1.80 -14.99
CA ASP A 91 6.21 1.09 -16.08
C ASP A 91 7.28 0.11 -15.56
N GLY A 92 8.05 0.51 -14.54
CA GLY A 92 9.02 -0.37 -13.88
C GLY A 92 8.36 -1.56 -13.17
N LEU A 93 7.16 -1.35 -12.61
CA LEU A 93 6.40 -2.43 -11.96
C LEU A 93 5.82 -3.44 -12.97
N LEU A 94 5.44 -2.97 -14.16
CA LEU A 94 4.80 -3.78 -15.19
C LEU A 94 5.78 -4.52 -16.10
N THR A 95 6.98 -3.97 -16.35
CA THR A 95 7.93 -4.45 -17.38
C THR A 95 8.33 -5.91 -17.17
N ASP A 96 8.64 -6.30 -15.94
CA ASP A 96 9.10 -7.65 -15.59
C ASP A 96 8.06 -8.46 -14.82
N ALA A 97 6.78 -8.11 -14.97
CA ALA A 97 5.71 -8.82 -14.28
C ALA A 97 5.65 -10.29 -14.71
N PRO A 98 5.66 -11.25 -13.77
CA PRO A 98 5.48 -12.67 -14.08
C PRO A 98 4.20 -12.96 -14.86
N ASP A 99 4.14 -14.07 -15.59
CA ASP A 99 2.97 -14.45 -16.41
C ASP A 99 1.68 -14.58 -15.58
N ARG A 100 1.82 -14.90 -14.31
CA ARG A 100 0.73 -14.89 -13.35
C ARG A 100 1.06 -13.89 -12.25
N SER A 101 0.42 -12.74 -12.28
CA SER A 101 0.64 -11.66 -11.34
C SER A 101 -0.67 -11.04 -10.89
N LEU A 102 -0.70 -10.59 -9.66
CA LEU A 102 -1.82 -9.86 -9.08
C LEU A 102 -1.40 -8.42 -8.79
N LEU A 103 -2.11 -7.45 -9.35
CA LEU A 103 -1.94 -6.02 -9.10
C LEU A 103 -3.20 -5.44 -8.46
N LEU A 104 -3.07 -4.51 -7.54
CA LEU A 104 -4.21 -3.79 -6.98
C LEU A 104 -4.22 -2.35 -7.47
N VAL A 105 -5.39 -1.87 -7.87
CA VAL A 105 -5.62 -0.48 -8.27
C VAL A 105 -6.68 0.13 -7.35
N LEU A 106 -6.31 1.17 -6.60
CA LEU A 106 -7.18 1.79 -5.60
C LEU A 106 -7.71 3.12 -6.13
N ASN A 107 -9.00 3.19 -6.39
CA ASN A 107 -9.70 4.39 -6.83
C ASN A 107 -10.30 5.12 -5.62
N GLN A 108 -9.66 6.21 -5.18
CA GLN A 108 -10.12 7.08 -4.09
C GLN A 108 -10.20 6.42 -2.70
N VAL A 109 -9.36 5.46 -2.43
CA VAL A 109 -9.18 4.94 -1.07
C VAL A 109 -8.28 5.91 -0.30
N THR A 110 -8.87 6.78 0.51
CA THR A 110 -8.20 7.91 1.18
C THR A 110 -7.84 7.64 2.63
N ASP A 111 -8.50 6.67 3.27
CA ASP A 111 -8.21 6.32 4.66
C ASP A 111 -6.87 5.58 4.78
N PRO A 112 -5.89 6.11 5.56
CA PRO A 112 -4.61 5.48 5.76
C PRO A 112 -4.69 4.11 6.44
N HIS A 113 -5.70 3.85 7.26
CA HIS A 113 -5.90 2.53 7.87
C HIS A 113 -6.28 1.49 6.82
N ASN A 114 -7.18 1.82 5.89
CA ASN A 114 -7.57 0.93 4.81
C ASN A 114 -6.39 0.67 3.85
N VAL A 115 -5.64 1.71 3.46
CA VAL A 115 -4.45 1.54 2.61
C VAL A 115 -3.41 0.64 3.30
N GLY A 116 -3.14 0.84 4.59
CA GLY A 116 -2.22 -0.01 5.35
C GLY A 116 -2.68 -1.47 5.46
N ALA A 117 -3.97 -1.70 5.69
CA ALA A 117 -4.55 -3.05 5.74
C ALA A 117 -4.50 -3.75 4.36
N ILE A 118 -4.74 -2.99 3.28
CA ILE A 118 -4.61 -3.50 1.90
C ILE A 118 -3.16 -3.87 1.59
N LEU A 119 -2.18 -3.02 1.95
CA LEU A 119 -0.75 -3.35 1.81
C LEU A 119 -0.39 -4.65 2.53
N ARG A 120 -0.89 -4.83 3.76
CA ARG A 120 -0.65 -6.04 4.54
C ARG A 120 -1.19 -7.29 3.84
N SER A 121 -2.39 -7.21 3.31
CA SER A 121 -3.01 -8.31 2.55
C SER A 121 -2.28 -8.53 1.22
N ALA A 122 -1.85 -7.47 0.53
CA ALA A 122 -1.06 -7.53 -0.69
C ALA A 122 0.26 -8.29 -0.47
N ALA A 123 0.97 -8.02 0.63
CA ALA A 123 2.16 -8.78 1.01
C ALA A 123 1.85 -10.25 1.31
N ALA A 124 0.74 -10.53 1.99
CA ALA A 124 0.35 -11.89 2.37
C ALA A 124 -0.02 -12.77 1.16
N PHE A 125 -0.63 -12.18 0.13
CA PHE A 125 -1.07 -12.89 -1.08
C PHE A 125 -0.13 -12.71 -2.27
N GLY A 126 1.06 -12.14 -2.07
CA GLY A 126 2.08 -12.02 -3.11
C GLY A 126 1.70 -11.09 -4.26
N ALA A 127 0.93 -10.04 -3.99
CA ALA A 127 0.62 -9.05 -5.00
C ALA A 127 1.89 -8.34 -5.48
N LEU A 128 1.98 -8.08 -6.78
CA LEU A 128 3.08 -7.38 -7.45
C LEU A 128 3.27 -5.97 -6.89
N GLY A 129 2.19 -5.31 -6.53
CA GLY A 129 2.17 -3.98 -5.94
C GLY A 129 0.77 -3.40 -5.85
N ILE A 130 0.71 -2.15 -5.39
CA ILE A 130 -0.52 -1.35 -5.41
C ILE A 130 -0.32 -0.09 -6.25
N VAL A 131 -1.38 0.35 -6.91
CA VAL A 131 -1.44 1.57 -7.73
C VAL A 131 -2.51 2.48 -7.15
N THR A 132 -2.17 3.73 -6.89
CA THR A 132 -3.11 4.75 -6.38
C THR A 132 -3.02 6.03 -7.18
N GLN A 133 -4.09 6.81 -7.20
CA GLN A 133 -4.02 8.16 -7.74
C GLN A 133 -3.41 9.11 -6.71
N ASP A 134 -2.34 9.81 -7.08
CA ASP A 134 -1.53 10.65 -6.17
C ASP A 134 -2.35 11.66 -5.37
N ARG A 135 -3.27 12.39 -6.03
CA ARG A 135 -4.09 13.42 -5.37
C ARG A 135 -5.08 12.89 -4.33
N HIS A 136 -5.40 11.60 -4.38
CA HIS A 136 -6.43 10.96 -3.56
C HIS A 136 -5.87 9.86 -2.66
N ALA A 137 -4.60 9.56 -2.77
CA ALA A 137 -3.94 8.63 -1.86
C ALA A 137 -3.42 9.37 -0.63
N PRO A 138 -3.52 8.80 0.57
CA PRO A 138 -2.90 9.39 1.74
C PRO A 138 -1.37 9.39 1.56
N PRO A 139 -0.66 10.40 2.10
CA PRO A 139 0.80 10.39 2.12
C PRO A 139 1.31 9.23 2.99
N GLU A 140 2.55 8.80 2.72
CA GLU A 140 3.23 7.85 3.59
C GLU A 140 3.25 8.37 5.03
N SER A 141 2.85 7.52 5.97
CA SER A 141 2.69 7.90 7.37
C SER A 141 2.85 6.71 8.31
N GLY A 142 3.09 7.01 9.59
CA GLY A 142 3.15 5.97 10.62
C GLY A 142 1.83 5.23 10.82
N VAL A 143 0.69 5.83 10.50
CA VAL A 143 -0.61 5.15 10.53
C VAL A 143 -0.64 4.03 9.49
N ILE A 144 -0.24 4.33 8.25
CA ILE A 144 -0.13 3.33 7.18
C ILE A 144 0.88 2.24 7.57
N ALA A 145 2.09 2.64 8.00
CA ALA A 145 3.13 1.70 8.39
C ALA A 145 2.67 0.75 9.52
N LYS A 146 1.96 1.30 10.51
CA LYS A 146 1.42 0.52 11.63
C LYS A 146 0.34 -0.46 11.17
N ALA A 147 -0.61 -0.02 10.35
CA ALA A 147 -1.67 -0.88 9.80
C ALA A 147 -1.10 -1.95 8.85
N ALA A 148 -0.10 -1.59 8.04
CA ALA A 148 0.58 -2.49 7.12
C ALA A 148 1.47 -3.53 7.82
N SER A 149 1.83 -3.34 9.09
CA SER A 149 2.62 -4.30 9.88
C SER A 149 3.91 -4.77 9.18
N GLY A 150 4.63 -3.84 8.55
CA GLY A 150 5.87 -4.07 7.80
C GLY A 150 5.70 -4.27 6.30
N ALA A 151 4.49 -4.42 5.77
CA ALA A 151 4.25 -4.58 4.35
C ALA A 151 4.54 -3.29 3.53
N LEU A 152 4.49 -2.12 4.16
CA LEU A 152 4.87 -0.86 3.53
C LEU A 152 6.30 -0.88 2.97
N GLU A 153 7.20 -1.61 3.63
CA GLU A 153 8.60 -1.75 3.23
C GLU A 153 8.86 -2.81 2.16
N ARG A 154 7.84 -3.58 1.79
CA ARG A 154 7.96 -4.77 0.94
C ARG A 154 7.12 -4.72 -0.32
N VAL A 155 5.96 -4.08 -0.25
CA VAL A 155 4.99 -4.01 -1.35
C VAL A 155 5.24 -2.73 -2.14
N PRO A 156 5.62 -2.80 -3.41
CA PRO A 156 5.75 -1.64 -4.26
C PRO A 156 4.44 -0.84 -4.32
N TRP A 157 4.54 0.47 -4.15
CA TRP A 157 3.40 1.38 -4.19
C TRP A 157 3.62 2.47 -5.26
N ALA A 158 3.01 2.26 -6.42
CA ALA A 158 3.04 3.22 -7.51
C ALA A 158 1.97 4.30 -7.33
N ARG A 159 2.36 5.56 -7.49
CA ARG A 159 1.46 6.72 -7.47
C ARG A 159 1.36 7.29 -8.87
N VAL A 160 0.14 7.43 -9.39
CA VAL A 160 -0.11 7.90 -10.75
C VAL A 160 -0.96 9.16 -10.75
N VAL A 161 -0.73 10.05 -11.70
CA VAL A 161 -1.51 11.30 -11.84
C VAL A 161 -2.91 11.00 -12.39
N ASN A 162 -3.00 10.08 -13.36
CA ASN A 162 -4.25 9.74 -14.04
C ASN A 162 -4.47 8.22 -13.98
N LEU A 163 -5.49 7.81 -13.21
CA LEU A 163 -5.77 6.40 -12.99
C LEU A 163 -6.34 5.70 -14.24
N ALA A 164 -7.13 6.39 -15.07
CA ALA A 164 -7.66 5.84 -16.31
C ALA A 164 -6.52 5.50 -17.29
N ARG A 165 -5.58 6.44 -17.49
CA ARG A 165 -4.40 6.19 -18.31
C ARG A 165 -3.53 5.05 -17.74
N ALA A 166 -3.39 4.99 -16.42
CA ALA A 166 -2.64 3.89 -15.78
C ALA A 166 -3.31 2.53 -16.02
N LEU A 167 -4.66 2.49 -16.04
CA LEU A 167 -5.40 1.27 -16.39
C LEU A 167 -5.15 0.85 -17.85
N ASP A 168 -5.00 1.80 -18.79
CA ASP A 168 -4.64 1.47 -20.17
C ASP A 168 -3.22 0.90 -20.26
N GLU A 169 -2.25 1.50 -19.56
CA GLU A 169 -0.87 0.99 -19.48
C GLU A 169 -0.83 -0.42 -18.84
N ILE A 170 -1.66 -0.68 -17.84
CA ILE A 170 -1.82 -2.00 -17.20
C ILE A 170 -2.40 -3.02 -18.19
N ALA A 171 -3.39 -2.62 -19.02
CA ALA A 171 -3.92 -3.50 -20.07
C ALA A 171 -2.89 -3.83 -21.15
N GLU A 172 -2.13 -2.82 -21.62
CA GLU A 172 -1.05 -3.01 -22.59
C GLU A 172 0.03 -3.97 -22.07
N ALA A 173 0.23 -4.01 -20.74
CA ALA A 173 1.11 -4.98 -20.08
C ALA A 173 0.48 -6.39 -19.92
N GLY A 174 -0.72 -6.62 -20.44
CA GLY A 174 -1.39 -7.92 -20.47
C GLY A 174 -2.16 -8.28 -19.20
N PHE A 175 -2.51 -7.30 -18.36
CA PHE A 175 -3.35 -7.54 -17.20
C PHE A 175 -4.83 -7.46 -17.56
N TRP A 176 -5.61 -8.43 -17.09
CA TRP A 176 -7.06 -8.44 -17.09
C TRP A 176 -7.57 -7.60 -15.90
N ARG A 177 -8.25 -6.49 -16.19
CA ARG A 177 -8.67 -5.50 -15.19
C ARG A 177 -10.09 -5.82 -14.72
N ILE A 178 -10.22 -6.26 -13.48
CA ILE A 178 -11.50 -6.62 -12.86
C ILE A 178 -11.88 -5.53 -11.86
N GLY A 179 -12.93 -4.77 -12.16
CA GLY A 179 -13.50 -3.79 -11.25
C GLY A 179 -14.45 -4.44 -10.25
N LEU A 180 -14.19 -4.25 -8.95
CA LEU A 180 -15.07 -4.76 -7.90
C LEU A 180 -16.22 -3.80 -7.66
N ALA A 181 -17.44 -4.26 -7.91
CA ALA A 181 -18.67 -3.48 -7.81
C ALA A 181 -19.82 -4.36 -7.30
N GLY A 182 -20.52 -3.90 -6.26
CA GLY A 182 -21.62 -4.68 -5.66
C GLY A 182 -22.81 -4.89 -6.59
N ASP A 183 -22.98 -3.99 -7.57
CA ASP A 183 -24.03 -4.04 -8.60
C ASP A 183 -23.66 -4.89 -9.84
N ALA A 184 -22.49 -5.52 -9.86
CA ALA A 184 -22.10 -6.41 -10.94
C ALA A 184 -22.95 -7.68 -10.96
N GLU A 185 -23.18 -8.22 -12.18
CA GLU A 185 -23.91 -9.49 -12.35
C GLU A 185 -23.02 -10.71 -12.08
N THR A 186 -21.75 -10.63 -12.46
CA THR A 186 -20.78 -11.73 -12.40
C THR A 186 -20.11 -11.83 -11.02
N ASP A 187 -20.02 -13.01 -10.47
CA ASP A 187 -19.22 -13.27 -9.28
C ASP A 187 -17.72 -13.21 -9.58
N LEU A 188 -16.91 -12.72 -8.64
CA LEU A 188 -15.47 -12.60 -8.84
C LEU A 188 -14.80 -13.89 -9.26
N LYS A 189 -15.18 -15.03 -8.67
CA LYS A 189 -14.64 -16.35 -9.01
C LYS A 189 -14.78 -16.72 -10.49
N ASP A 190 -15.86 -16.25 -11.14
CA ASP A 190 -16.15 -16.53 -12.55
C ASP A 190 -15.49 -15.53 -13.51
N ALA A 191 -15.07 -14.35 -12.98
CA ALA A 191 -14.31 -13.34 -13.71
C ALA A 191 -12.79 -13.57 -13.67
N LEU A 192 -12.30 -14.35 -12.71
CA LEU A 192 -10.88 -14.69 -12.57
C LEU A 192 -10.46 -15.72 -13.64
N GLY A 193 -9.19 -15.67 -14.03
CA GLY A 193 -8.57 -16.58 -14.98
C GLY A 193 -7.06 -16.74 -14.72
N PRO A 194 -6.37 -17.57 -15.52
CA PRO A 194 -4.95 -17.86 -15.30
C PRO A 194 -3.99 -16.75 -15.74
N GLN A 195 -4.48 -15.62 -16.20
CA GLN A 195 -3.71 -14.48 -16.68
C GLN A 195 -3.25 -13.56 -15.53
N ARG A 196 -2.48 -12.53 -15.91
CA ARG A 196 -2.21 -11.39 -15.02
C ARG A 196 -3.52 -10.67 -14.68
N VAL A 197 -3.78 -10.42 -13.41
CA VAL A 197 -5.02 -9.80 -12.95
C VAL A 197 -4.73 -8.48 -12.25
N ALA A 198 -5.47 -7.44 -12.60
CA ALA A 198 -5.51 -6.18 -11.86
C ALA A 198 -6.89 -6.03 -11.21
N LEU A 199 -6.95 -6.13 -9.88
CA LEU A 199 -8.16 -5.88 -9.11
C LEU A 199 -8.32 -4.37 -8.87
N VAL A 200 -9.42 -3.80 -9.33
CA VAL A 200 -9.71 -2.37 -9.20
C VAL A 200 -10.80 -2.19 -8.13
N LEU A 201 -10.44 -1.47 -7.07
CA LEU A 201 -11.33 -1.22 -5.92
C LEU A 201 -11.67 0.27 -5.84
N GLY A 202 -12.94 0.57 -5.60
CA GLY A 202 -13.44 1.91 -5.35
C GLY A 202 -13.43 2.31 -3.89
N ALA A 203 -13.75 3.57 -3.61
CA ALA A 203 -14.00 4.07 -2.26
C ALA A 203 -15.21 3.40 -1.61
N GLU A 204 -15.25 3.42 -0.29
CA GLU A 204 -16.43 3.01 0.48
C GLU A 204 -17.62 3.95 0.16
N GLY A 205 -18.79 3.39 -0.02
CA GLY A 205 -20.04 4.11 -0.33
C GLY A 205 -20.16 4.52 -1.80
N GLU A 206 -19.24 5.31 -2.32
CA GLU A 206 -19.32 5.82 -3.70
C GLU A 206 -18.86 4.79 -4.76
N GLY A 207 -18.11 3.77 -4.35
CA GLY A 207 -17.57 2.77 -5.26
C GLY A 207 -16.51 3.34 -6.22
N MET A 208 -16.39 2.73 -7.40
CA MET A 208 -15.51 3.22 -8.46
C MET A 208 -16.16 4.36 -9.24
N ARG A 209 -15.37 5.39 -9.56
CA ARG A 209 -15.80 6.44 -10.48
C ARG A 209 -16.16 5.86 -11.85
N HIS A 210 -17.14 6.45 -12.50
CA HIS A 210 -17.64 6.02 -13.81
C HIS A 210 -16.50 5.83 -14.83
N ASN A 211 -15.58 6.80 -14.93
CA ASN A 211 -14.44 6.72 -15.84
C ASN A 211 -13.49 5.55 -15.50
N THR A 212 -13.23 5.25 -14.22
CA THR A 212 -12.42 4.08 -13.80
C THR A 212 -13.11 2.78 -14.18
N ARG A 213 -14.42 2.72 -13.97
CA ARG A 213 -15.25 1.55 -14.30
C ARG A 213 -15.25 1.23 -15.80
N GLN A 214 -15.23 2.24 -16.67
CA GLN A 214 -15.16 2.08 -18.13
C GLN A 214 -13.81 1.51 -18.62
N HIS A 215 -12.74 1.63 -17.84
CA HIS A 215 -11.42 1.10 -18.17
C HIS A 215 -11.18 -0.29 -17.57
N CYS A 216 -12.20 -0.93 -16.96
CA CYS A 216 -12.14 -2.32 -16.54
C CYS A 216 -12.63 -3.23 -17.68
N ASP A 217 -11.99 -4.40 -17.84
CA ASP A 217 -12.39 -5.41 -18.83
C ASP A 217 -13.62 -6.18 -18.37
N ALA A 218 -13.78 -6.34 -17.04
CA ALA A 218 -14.94 -6.94 -16.41
C ALA A 218 -15.30 -6.22 -15.12
N LEU A 219 -16.58 -6.32 -14.74
CA LEU A 219 -17.05 -5.96 -13.41
C LEU A 219 -17.48 -7.22 -12.68
N ALA A 220 -17.09 -7.34 -11.43
CA ALA A 220 -17.40 -8.50 -10.63
C ALA A 220 -17.76 -8.12 -9.19
N LYS A 221 -18.54 -8.95 -8.52
CA LYS A 221 -18.92 -8.79 -7.13
C LYS A 221 -18.39 -9.93 -6.26
N LEU A 222 -18.22 -9.66 -4.99
CA LEU A 222 -18.13 -10.70 -3.97
C LEU A 222 -19.56 -11.11 -3.59
N PRO A 223 -19.88 -12.42 -3.57
CA PRO A 223 -21.17 -12.87 -3.07
C PRO A 223 -21.25 -12.66 -1.56
N ILE A 224 -22.01 -11.66 -1.14
CA ILE A 224 -22.33 -11.36 0.25
C ILE A 224 -23.83 -11.48 0.48
N SER A 225 -24.25 -11.71 1.72
CA SER A 225 -25.66 -11.79 2.07
C SER A 225 -26.30 -10.40 2.07
N ASP A 226 -27.62 -10.34 1.90
CA ASP A 226 -28.41 -9.11 1.93
C ASP A 226 -28.49 -8.45 3.34
N ALA A 227 -27.84 -9.05 4.34
CA ALA A 227 -27.78 -8.50 5.70
C ALA A 227 -26.95 -7.21 5.80
N ILE A 228 -26.05 -6.97 4.85
CA ILE A 228 -25.22 -5.76 4.76
C ILE A 228 -25.10 -5.33 3.28
N GLU A 229 -24.99 -4.02 3.08
CA GLU A 229 -24.89 -3.43 1.74
C GLU A 229 -23.52 -3.68 1.10
N SER A 230 -22.45 -3.59 1.90
CA SER A 230 -21.07 -3.75 1.41
C SER A 230 -20.12 -4.18 2.53
N LEU A 231 -18.95 -4.65 2.15
CA LEU A 231 -17.80 -4.84 3.04
C LEU A 231 -16.92 -3.59 3.04
N ASN A 232 -16.23 -3.37 4.17
CA ASN A 232 -15.11 -2.43 4.19
C ASN A 232 -14.12 -2.73 3.06
N VAL A 233 -13.57 -1.69 2.40
CA VAL A 233 -12.73 -1.84 1.21
C VAL A 233 -11.48 -2.69 1.46
N SER A 234 -10.88 -2.65 2.65
CA SER A 234 -9.72 -3.48 2.97
C SER A 234 -10.09 -4.96 3.13
N ASN A 235 -11.29 -5.26 3.66
CA ASN A 235 -11.82 -6.63 3.73
C ASN A 235 -12.17 -7.14 2.33
N THR A 236 -12.81 -6.32 1.51
CA THR A 236 -13.07 -6.62 0.09
C THR A 236 -11.77 -6.95 -0.64
N ALA A 237 -10.73 -6.12 -0.48
CA ALA A 237 -9.42 -6.34 -1.08
C ALA A 237 -8.80 -7.68 -0.62
N ALA A 238 -8.85 -7.99 0.68
CA ALA A 238 -8.28 -9.22 1.21
C ALA A 238 -8.97 -10.47 0.66
N VAL A 239 -10.30 -10.48 0.61
CA VAL A 239 -11.08 -11.60 0.06
C VAL A 239 -10.85 -11.76 -1.44
N ALA A 240 -10.82 -10.64 -2.18
CA ALA A 240 -10.57 -10.67 -3.63
C ALA A 240 -9.16 -11.15 -3.97
N MET A 241 -8.14 -10.71 -3.21
CA MET A 241 -6.77 -11.20 -3.37
C MET A 241 -6.63 -12.68 -3.05
N TYR A 242 -7.29 -13.15 -1.98
CA TYR A 242 -7.34 -14.58 -1.66
C TYR A 242 -7.95 -15.38 -2.81
N ALA A 243 -9.10 -14.94 -3.33
CA ALA A 243 -9.73 -15.59 -4.47
C ALA A 243 -8.80 -15.64 -5.69
N ALA A 244 -8.15 -14.51 -6.03
CA ALA A 244 -7.23 -14.47 -7.17
C ALA A 244 -5.95 -15.30 -6.97
N ALA A 245 -5.45 -15.42 -5.74
CA ALA A 245 -4.26 -16.21 -5.43
C ALA A 245 -4.52 -17.74 -5.45
N THR A 246 -5.78 -18.15 -5.33
CA THR A 246 -6.20 -19.57 -5.23
C THR A 246 -6.97 -20.07 -6.47
N ALA A 247 -7.24 -19.23 -7.46
CA ALA A 247 -7.94 -19.53 -8.71
C ALA A 247 -7.11 -20.36 -9.71
#